data_5ba6367476b23bc9bff0bf3661cb6476
#
_entry.id   5ba6367476b23bc9bff0bf3661cb6476
#
_cell.length_a   1.000
_cell.length_b   1.000
_cell.length_c   1.000
_cell.angle_alpha   90.00
_cell.angle_beta   90.00
_cell.angle_gamma   90.00
#
_symmetry.space_group_name_H-M   'P 1'
#
loop_
_entity.id
_entity.type
_entity.pdbx_description
1 polymer ?
#
loop_
_entity_poly.entity_id
_entity_poly.type
_entity_poly.pdbx_seq_one_letter_code
_entity_poly.pdbx_strand_id
1 'polypeptide(L)'
;EMKKYELASLCIHQVAEMDEGSFKSQPVQQALIQSFCQNHNKAIESLREVIAVQPEPSMFVLLGKIQMKAKKTKDALESFKQAINLLITSARTLPNTFEAAEMYYLIGLCYMEQVKLLQACDAFSMAIKLHSSYPDAFYQRGLCRMQLRQAKCIRDFNRTLALCPSHFQAYMSRAAYYGGKGRYSKAILNCNEAIKIHPNSVRAYFYRGTLKYHNKTYKFAIEDLSKTIDFNKSCILAYYNRAVCYQQIKDFRKALKDYGILLLLELSKEIIFKVLINRGLLYVELGDYANACEDFKAATLHSPDDSQIFQAIGICYHRLNEFEEAVRSFNQVLKLDPISADAYVGRGNSYMENGRKADHKQAQKDFLKALHLNPKCVKARICLGYNLQTLGKFQKAWNQFTIAIGIDPKCHAAYDGRASVCLQMGETFAALQDTNAALKLTTTAPLLTNRGVVNQFMGHLSCAMRDYQQAISVDSDYALAYFNAGNIYFHNRQFSQAYCYYSKALQLDPRNESAVTNRAITNMLLKNITEAKEDFEKAVCLCPFSAAVYFNRANFYNILKQYELAEKDISTALSIQPNDALMYKFRADIRGKLGFIKEAIDDYKQAINIQERINSM
;
A
#
# COMPACT_ATOMS: atom_id res chain seq x y z
N GLU A 1 40.50 32.58 -5.75
CA GLU A 1 41.88 32.42 -5.33
C GLU A 1 42.33 31.04 -5.73
N MET A 2 43.44 31.00 -6.47
CA MET A 2 43.72 29.97 -7.48
C MET A 2 44.22 28.62 -6.96
N LYS A 3 44.08 28.26 -5.68
CA LYS A 3 44.51 26.99 -5.06
C LYS A 3 45.94 26.47 -5.47
N LYS A 4 46.83 27.35 -5.92
CA LYS A 4 48.20 27.02 -6.32
C LYS A 4 49.15 27.06 -5.11
N TYR A 5 48.84 26.26 -4.10
CA TYR A 5 49.54 26.24 -2.81
C TYR A 5 50.98 25.75 -2.92
N GLU A 6 51.27 24.82 -3.87
CA GLU A 6 52.61 24.32 -4.12
C GLU A 6 53.52 25.41 -4.71
N LEU A 7 53.01 26.22 -5.64
CA LEU A 7 53.72 27.38 -6.19
C LEU A 7 53.93 28.47 -5.13
N ALA A 8 52.95 28.70 -4.25
CA ALA A 8 53.11 29.63 -3.14
C ALA A 8 54.18 29.14 -2.13
N SER A 9 54.26 27.83 -1.88
CA SER A 9 55.31 27.23 -1.04
C SER A 9 56.71 27.43 -1.64
N LEU A 10 56.87 27.22 -2.95
CA LEU A 10 58.10 27.45 -3.66
C LEU A 10 58.54 28.93 -3.66
N CYS A 11 57.57 29.86 -3.88
CA CYS A 11 57.86 31.29 -3.85
C CYS A 11 58.31 31.76 -2.46
N ILE A 12 57.71 31.24 -1.38
CA ILE A 12 58.10 31.59 0.00
C ILE A 12 59.47 30.99 0.35
N HIS A 13 59.82 29.79 -0.14
CA HIS A 13 61.16 29.24 0.00
C HIS A 13 62.21 30.09 -0.70
N GLN A 14 61.94 30.55 -1.93
CA GLN A 14 62.85 31.43 -2.67
C GLN A 14 63.02 32.82 -2.02
N VAL A 15 61.94 33.41 -1.49
CA VAL A 15 62.02 34.68 -0.75
C VAL A 15 62.76 34.51 0.59
N ALA A 16 62.63 33.33 1.21
CA ALA A 16 63.36 33.01 2.45
C ALA A 16 64.88 32.86 2.25
N GLU A 17 65.29 32.38 1.06
CA GLU A 17 66.69 32.30 0.71
C GLU A 17 67.29 33.67 0.38
N MET A 18 66.49 34.67 0.01
CA MET A 18 66.92 36.00 -0.39
C MET A 18 67.00 37.05 0.74
N ASP A 19 66.34 36.81 1.88
CA ASP A 19 66.19 37.83 2.94
C ASP A 19 66.63 37.29 4.31
N GLU A 20 67.95 37.47 4.62
CA GLU A 20 68.54 37.07 5.91
C GLU A 20 68.02 37.82 7.12
N GLY A 21 67.14 38.81 6.96
CA GLY A 21 66.69 39.72 8.01
C GLY A 21 65.33 39.45 8.64
N SER A 22 64.45 38.62 8.08
CA SER A 22 63.06 38.45 8.54
C SER A 22 62.74 37.07 9.18
N PHE A 23 63.64 36.59 10.03
CA PHE A 23 63.60 35.26 10.66
C PHE A 23 62.35 34.91 11.45
N LYS A 24 61.49 35.86 11.84
CA LYS A 24 60.37 35.62 12.76
C LYS A 24 59.05 35.19 12.11
N SER A 25 58.78 35.50 10.82
CA SER A 25 57.49 35.22 10.20
C SER A 25 57.52 34.00 9.25
N GLN A 26 58.68 33.54 8.81
CA GLN A 26 58.87 32.48 7.84
C GLN A 26 58.33 31.11 8.27
N PRO A 27 58.63 30.56 9.47
CA PRO A 27 58.16 29.24 9.89
C PRO A 27 56.64 29.17 10.04
N VAL A 28 55.99 30.28 10.43
CA VAL A 28 54.54 30.38 10.58
C VAL A 28 53.84 30.37 9.21
N GLN A 29 54.39 31.13 8.26
CA GLN A 29 53.89 31.17 6.89
C GLN A 29 54.05 29.79 6.20
N GLN A 30 55.18 29.14 6.43
CA GLN A 30 55.45 27.78 5.92
C GLN A 30 54.49 26.74 6.53
N ALA A 31 54.20 26.82 7.84
CA ALA A 31 53.23 25.95 8.49
C ALA A 31 51.79 26.17 7.95
N LEU A 32 51.40 27.41 7.66
CA LEU A 32 50.12 27.72 7.01
C LEU A 32 50.02 27.08 5.63
N ILE A 33 51.06 27.23 4.80
CA ILE A 33 51.08 26.65 3.46
C ILE A 33 51.02 25.11 3.51
N GLN A 34 51.82 24.48 4.38
CA GLN A 34 51.78 23.05 4.60
C GLN A 34 50.39 22.57 5.02
N SER A 35 49.69 23.33 5.87
CA SER A 35 48.32 23.06 6.25
C SER A 35 47.34 23.17 5.08
N PHE A 36 47.54 24.14 4.18
CA PHE A 36 46.72 24.26 2.96
C PHE A 36 47.01 23.14 1.95
N CYS A 37 48.26 22.66 1.89
CA CYS A 37 48.64 21.47 1.08
C CYS A 37 48.24 20.14 1.70
N GLN A 38 47.40 20.16 2.76
CA GLN A 38 46.95 18.98 3.54
C GLN A 38 48.07 18.24 4.31
N ASN A 39 49.28 18.78 4.39
CA ASN A 39 50.39 18.23 5.16
C ASN A 39 50.33 18.69 6.63
N HIS A 40 49.17 18.44 7.28
CA HIS A 40 48.87 18.95 8.61
C HIS A 40 49.89 18.51 9.69
N ASN A 41 50.47 17.30 9.60
CA ASN A 41 51.43 16.83 10.60
C ASN A 41 52.71 17.66 10.58
N LYS A 42 53.31 17.93 9.38
CA LYS A 42 54.49 18.79 9.26
C LYS A 42 54.23 20.21 9.72
N ALA A 43 53.02 20.75 9.42
CA ALA A 43 52.62 22.06 9.89
C ALA A 43 52.52 22.13 11.44
N ILE A 44 52.07 21.06 12.09
CA ILE A 44 52.00 20.95 13.57
C ILE A 44 53.42 20.93 14.17
N GLU A 45 54.35 20.17 13.55
CA GLU A 45 55.75 20.09 14.02
C GLU A 45 56.43 21.44 13.93
N SER A 46 56.37 22.11 12.79
CA SER A 46 56.95 23.42 12.56
C SER A 46 56.42 24.48 13.54
N LEU A 47 55.09 24.46 13.81
CA LEU A 47 54.52 25.38 14.79
C LEU A 47 54.92 25.06 16.22
N ARG A 48 55.11 23.79 16.59
CA ARG A 48 55.59 23.42 17.95
C ARG A 48 57.00 23.92 18.20
N GLU A 49 57.89 23.88 17.19
CA GLU A 49 59.22 24.43 17.26
C GLU A 49 59.21 25.95 17.52
N VAL A 50 58.32 26.69 16.81
CA VAL A 50 58.15 28.14 16.99
C VAL A 50 57.64 28.46 18.38
N ILE A 51 56.62 27.71 18.84
CA ILE A 51 56.00 27.91 20.19
C ILE A 51 57.01 27.61 21.30
N ALA A 52 57.92 26.65 21.11
CA ALA A 52 58.96 26.35 22.11
C ALA A 52 59.97 27.51 22.30
N VAL A 53 60.19 28.33 21.29
CA VAL A 53 61.08 29.49 21.35
C VAL A 53 60.31 30.72 21.88
N GLN A 54 59.12 30.96 21.40
CA GLN A 54 58.29 32.14 21.79
C GLN A 54 56.82 31.74 21.96
N PRO A 55 56.34 31.46 23.16
CA PRO A 55 54.98 31.06 23.42
C PRO A 55 54.04 32.27 23.38
N GLU A 56 53.37 32.48 22.24
CA GLU A 56 52.31 33.49 22.06
C GLU A 56 50.92 32.85 22.01
N PRO A 57 49.87 33.48 22.60
CA PRO A 57 48.49 32.95 22.52
C PRO A 57 48.01 32.73 21.08
N SER A 58 48.34 33.62 20.15
CA SER A 58 48.02 33.56 18.73
C SER A 58 48.56 32.29 18.03
N MET A 59 49.78 31.87 18.41
CA MET A 59 50.40 30.65 17.86
C MET A 59 49.73 29.39 18.36
N PHE A 60 49.34 29.32 19.64
CA PHE A 60 48.58 28.21 20.16
C PHE A 60 47.17 28.10 19.53
N VAL A 61 46.52 29.23 19.22
CA VAL A 61 45.26 29.25 18.49
C VAL A 61 45.44 28.72 17.09
N LEU A 62 46.51 29.11 16.38
CA LEU A 62 46.82 28.63 15.06
C LEU A 62 47.13 27.13 15.05
N LEU A 63 47.93 26.66 16.00
CA LEU A 63 48.23 25.25 16.23
C LEU A 63 46.96 24.43 16.44
N GLY A 64 46.07 24.91 17.34
CA GLY A 64 44.79 24.26 17.61
C GLY A 64 43.89 24.19 16.35
N LYS A 65 43.82 25.27 15.55
CA LYS A 65 43.07 25.31 14.29
C LYS A 65 43.59 24.26 13.27
N ILE A 66 44.91 24.10 13.18
CA ILE A 66 45.53 23.10 12.29
C ILE A 66 45.31 21.67 12.83
N GLN A 67 45.43 21.46 14.12
CA GLN A 67 45.12 20.19 14.78
C GLN A 67 43.65 19.76 14.60
N MET A 68 42.71 20.72 14.60
CA MET A 68 41.28 20.44 14.25
C MET A 68 41.15 19.97 12.80
N LYS A 69 41.84 20.63 11.83
CA LYS A 69 41.86 20.18 10.44
C LYS A 69 42.48 18.78 10.29
N ALA A 70 43.48 18.45 11.11
CA ALA A 70 44.08 17.12 11.18
C ALA A 70 43.26 16.09 11.94
N LYS A 71 42.06 16.45 12.41
CA LYS A 71 41.18 15.62 13.25
C LYS A 71 41.76 15.20 14.61
N LYS A 72 42.79 15.90 15.09
CA LYS A 72 43.45 15.71 16.37
C LYS A 72 42.75 16.59 17.46
N THR A 73 41.50 16.31 17.72
CA THR A 73 40.61 17.18 18.54
C THR A 73 41.03 17.27 20.01
N LYS A 74 41.71 16.24 20.56
CA LYS A 74 42.22 16.26 21.92
C LYS A 74 43.41 17.24 22.06
N ASP A 75 44.34 17.16 21.13
CA ASP A 75 45.52 18.04 21.10
C ASP A 75 45.12 19.50 20.83
N ALA A 76 44.14 19.71 19.93
CA ALA A 76 43.58 21.03 19.66
C ALA A 76 42.95 21.66 20.90
N LEU A 77 42.20 20.88 21.68
CA LEU A 77 41.59 21.32 22.93
C LEU A 77 42.65 21.77 23.93
N GLU A 78 43.74 21.03 24.03
CA GLU A 78 44.86 21.39 24.93
C GLU A 78 45.56 22.67 24.48
N SER A 79 45.83 22.80 23.18
CA SER A 79 46.41 24.02 22.62
C SER A 79 45.56 25.27 22.86
N PHE A 80 44.24 25.19 22.71
CA PHE A 80 43.33 26.29 23.00
C PHE A 80 43.26 26.65 24.50
N LYS A 81 43.34 25.65 25.38
CA LYS A 81 43.40 25.89 26.83
C LYS A 81 44.71 26.57 27.21
N GLN A 82 45.84 26.18 26.64
CA GLN A 82 47.15 26.83 26.84
C GLN A 82 47.11 28.28 26.35
N ALA A 83 46.50 28.57 25.21
CA ALA A 83 46.27 29.92 24.73
C ALA A 83 45.51 30.78 25.71
N ILE A 84 44.39 30.27 26.30
CA ILE A 84 43.62 30.99 27.29
C ILE A 84 44.42 31.23 28.59
N ASN A 85 45.15 30.21 29.07
CA ASN A 85 45.98 30.34 30.26
C ASN A 85 47.03 31.44 30.10
N LEU A 86 47.67 31.51 28.93
CA LEU A 86 48.64 32.58 28.63
C LEU A 86 47.98 33.96 28.61
N LEU A 87 46.79 34.09 28.06
CA LEU A 87 46.05 35.37 28.12
C LEU A 87 45.70 35.79 29.54
N ILE A 88 45.29 34.85 30.41
CA ILE A 88 44.98 35.11 31.79
C ILE A 88 46.22 35.51 32.57
N THR A 89 47.37 34.83 32.35
CA THR A 89 48.63 35.13 33.06
C THR A 89 49.22 36.50 32.64
N SER A 90 49.08 36.87 31.36
CA SER A 90 49.55 38.17 30.87
C SER A 90 48.72 39.36 31.33
N ALA A 91 47.41 39.22 31.41
CA ALA A 91 46.47 40.31 31.72
C ALA A 91 45.94 40.30 33.20
N ARG A 92 46.38 39.34 34.04
CA ARG A 92 45.86 39.05 35.42
C ARG A 92 44.34 38.76 35.51
N THR A 93 43.59 39.05 34.45
CA THR A 93 42.16 38.76 34.30
C THR A 93 41.91 38.36 32.83
N LEU A 94 40.87 37.55 32.58
CA LEU A 94 40.50 37.19 31.20
C LEU A 94 40.02 38.45 30.47
N PRO A 95 40.70 38.92 29.41
CA PRO A 95 40.26 40.09 28.67
C PRO A 95 38.91 39.85 28.01
N ASN A 96 38.02 40.82 28.12
CA ASN A 96 36.70 40.77 27.49
C ASN A 96 36.81 41.15 25.99
N THR A 97 37.60 40.36 25.27
CA THR A 97 37.92 40.56 23.84
C THR A 97 37.26 39.50 22.95
N PHE A 98 37.10 39.84 21.69
CA PHE A 98 36.60 38.90 20.70
C PHE A 98 37.52 37.67 20.56
N GLU A 99 38.85 37.85 20.71
CA GLU A 99 39.82 36.76 20.63
C GLU A 99 39.59 35.71 21.74
N ALA A 100 39.36 36.13 22.96
CA ALA A 100 39.02 35.21 24.04
C ALA A 100 37.69 34.49 23.79
N ALA A 101 36.71 35.18 23.24
CA ALA A 101 35.42 34.58 22.86
C ALA A 101 35.60 33.55 21.74
N GLU A 102 36.47 33.83 20.74
CA GLU A 102 36.78 32.90 19.67
C GLU A 102 37.45 31.62 20.19
N MET A 103 38.38 31.74 21.14
CA MET A 103 39.01 30.57 21.75
C MET A 103 38.00 29.67 22.47
N TYR A 104 37.11 30.22 23.27
CA TYR A 104 36.03 29.44 23.91
C TYR A 104 35.06 28.82 22.86
N TYR A 105 34.82 29.52 21.77
CA TYR A 105 34.04 28.97 20.65
C TYR A 105 34.73 27.76 20.04
N LEU A 106 36.04 27.83 19.77
CA LEU A 106 36.82 26.72 19.22
C LEU A 106 36.92 25.53 20.19
N ILE A 107 37.07 25.80 21.50
CA ILE A 107 36.98 24.77 22.54
C ILE A 107 35.61 24.07 22.49
N GLY A 108 34.54 24.85 22.35
CA GLY A 108 33.18 24.31 22.20
C GLY A 108 33.06 23.40 21.00
N LEU A 109 33.63 23.75 19.84
CA LEU A 109 33.65 22.88 18.65
C LEU A 109 34.42 21.59 18.90
N CYS A 110 35.59 21.66 19.58
CA CYS A 110 36.35 20.44 19.94
C CYS A 110 35.53 19.51 20.86
N TYR A 111 34.79 20.04 21.81
CA TYR A 111 33.89 19.22 22.65
C TYR A 111 32.71 18.65 21.88
N MET A 112 32.17 19.37 20.88
CA MET A 112 31.14 18.81 20.00
C MET A 112 31.61 17.62 19.21
N GLU A 113 32.81 17.69 18.60
CA GLU A 113 33.42 16.58 17.87
C GLU A 113 33.70 15.36 18.78
N GLN A 114 34.01 15.59 20.07
CA GLN A 114 34.15 14.54 21.07
C GLN A 114 32.81 14.06 21.65
N VAL A 115 31.67 14.56 21.14
CA VAL A 115 30.31 14.24 21.62
C VAL A 115 30.08 14.64 23.10
N LYS A 116 30.88 15.51 23.65
CA LYS A 116 30.76 16.02 25.01
C LYS A 116 29.86 17.27 25.06
N LEU A 117 28.58 17.09 24.77
CA LEU A 117 27.62 18.16 24.50
C LEU A 117 27.42 19.16 25.67
N LEU A 118 27.49 18.71 26.92
CA LEU A 118 27.35 19.59 28.08
C LEU A 118 28.55 20.54 28.17
N GLN A 119 29.76 20.02 28.08
CA GLN A 119 31.00 20.83 28.10
C GLN A 119 31.06 21.80 26.92
N ALA A 120 30.55 21.39 25.74
CA ALA A 120 30.42 22.27 24.59
C ALA A 120 29.46 23.44 24.87
N CYS A 121 28.30 23.16 25.50
CA CYS A 121 27.35 24.21 25.90
C CYS A 121 27.96 25.21 26.86
N ASP A 122 28.78 24.75 27.80
CA ASP A 122 29.45 25.62 28.77
C ASP A 122 30.51 26.49 28.10
N ALA A 123 31.32 25.93 27.21
CA ALA A 123 32.30 26.66 26.43
C ALA A 123 31.64 27.73 25.54
N PHE A 124 30.58 27.38 24.79
CA PHE A 124 29.84 28.39 24.02
C PHE A 124 29.16 29.44 24.90
N SER A 125 28.74 29.09 26.10
CA SER A 125 28.17 30.06 27.04
C SER A 125 29.23 31.05 27.54
N MET A 126 30.47 30.61 27.72
CA MET A 126 31.59 31.51 28.04
C MET A 126 31.92 32.41 26.83
N ALA A 127 31.95 31.88 25.63
CA ALA A 127 32.14 32.70 24.41
C ALA A 127 31.09 33.82 24.30
N ILE A 128 29.81 33.49 24.54
CA ILE A 128 28.70 34.44 24.51
C ILE A 128 28.78 35.47 25.65
N LYS A 129 29.27 35.07 26.84
CA LYS A 129 29.45 35.97 27.96
C LYS A 129 30.55 37.02 27.67
N LEU A 130 31.62 36.61 26.99
CA LEU A 130 32.71 37.47 26.58
C LEU A 130 32.34 38.37 25.39
N HIS A 131 31.56 37.86 24.46
CA HIS A 131 31.12 38.61 23.29
C HIS A 131 29.63 38.31 22.99
N SER A 132 28.75 39.21 23.46
CA SER A 132 27.28 39.03 23.40
C SER A 132 26.69 39.15 21.98
N SER A 133 27.46 39.59 20.99
CA SER A 133 27.06 39.72 19.56
C SER A 133 27.70 38.66 18.69
N TYR A 134 27.94 37.44 19.17
CA TYR A 134 28.56 36.34 18.43
C TYR A 134 27.52 35.34 17.93
N PRO A 135 26.98 35.48 16.69
CA PRO A 135 25.87 34.68 16.20
C PRO A 135 26.22 33.18 16.10
N ASP A 136 27.45 32.83 15.66
CA ASP A 136 27.86 31.46 15.53
C ASP A 136 27.94 30.72 16.87
N ALA A 137 28.35 31.40 17.95
CA ALA A 137 28.36 30.80 19.27
C ALA A 137 26.94 30.49 19.78
N PHE A 138 25.98 31.38 19.56
CA PHE A 138 24.56 31.09 19.83
C PHE A 138 24.05 29.93 19.00
N TYR A 139 24.38 29.89 17.69
CA TYR A 139 23.94 28.84 16.79
C TYR A 139 24.46 27.47 17.26
N GLN A 140 25.75 27.34 17.53
CA GLN A 140 26.36 26.08 17.96
C GLN A 140 25.85 25.62 19.33
N ARG A 141 25.68 26.56 20.28
CA ARG A 141 25.04 26.23 21.55
C ARG A 141 23.61 25.74 21.36
N GLY A 142 22.87 26.36 20.44
CA GLY A 142 21.52 25.93 20.05
C GLY A 142 21.51 24.51 19.49
N LEU A 143 22.47 24.15 18.68
CA LEU A 143 22.63 22.78 18.15
C LEU A 143 22.90 21.76 19.26
N CYS A 144 23.84 22.07 20.18
CA CYS A 144 24.13 21.20 21.33
C CYS A 144 22.87 20.98 22.19
N ARG A 145 22.14 22.07 22.50
CA ARG A 145 20.89 22.00 23.27
C ARG A 145 19.79 21.21 22.54
N MET A 146 19.74 21.31 21.21
CA MET A 146 18.78 20.55 20.41
C MET A 146 19.09 19.04 20.48
N GLN A 147 20.36 18.64 20.39
CA GLN A 147 20.79 17.26 20.56
C GLN A 147 20.52 16.73 21.99
N LEU A 148 20.70 17.57 23.00
CA LEU A 148 20.32 17.28 24.38
C LEU A 148 18.80 17.36 24.65
N ARG A 149 17.98 17.54 23.61
CA ARG A 149 16.52 17.68 23.67
C ARG A 149 16.02 18.83 24.58
N GLN A 150 16.84 19.82 24.85
CA GLN A 150 16.48 20.97 25.65
C GLN A 150 15.69 22.01 24.86
N ALA A 151 14.52 22.41 25.34
CA ALA A 151 13.67 23.40 24.66
C ALA A 151 14.31 24.80 24.56
N LYS A 152 15.33 25.08 25.38
CA LYS A 152 16.07 26.35 25.37
C LYS A 152 16.83 26.63 24.08
N CYS A 153 17.05 25.58 23.20
CA CYS A 153 17.70 25.72 21.89
C CYS A 153 17.01 26.76 20.98
N ILE A 154 15.68 26.88 21.08
CA ILE A 154 14.92 27.82 20.24
C ILE A 154 15.29 29.30 20.56
N ARG A 155 15.61 29.63 21.82
CA ARG A 155 16.04 30.96 22.21
C ARG A 155 17.39 31.30 21.57
N ASP A 156 18.30 30.34 21.52
CA ASP A 156 19.61 30.52 20.90
C ASP A 156 19.47 30.74 19.37
N PHE A 157 18.66 29.94 18.66
CA PHE A 157 18.40 30.16 17.24
C PHE A 157 17.72 31.52 16.99
N ASN A 158 16.79 31.95 17.83
CA ASN A 158 16.16 33.25 17.69
C ASN A 158 17.19 34.38 17.87
N ARG A 159 18.13 34.25 18.83
CA ARG A 159 19.17 35.23 19.05
C ARG A 159 20.16 35.25 17.88
N THR A 160 20.53 34.07 17.35
CA THR A 160 21.35 33.98 16.11
C THR A 160 20.73 34.79 14.98
N LEU A 161 19.42 34.57 14.72
CA LEU A 161 18.72 35.26 13.64
C LEU A 161 18.44 36.73 13.87
N ALA A 162 18.37 37.15 15.15
CA ALA A 162 18.31 38.57 15.50
C ALA A 162 19.64 39.30 15.24
N LEU A 163 20.78 38.59 15.42
CA LEU A 163 22.11 39.13 15.16
C LEU A 163 22.52 39.01 13.68
N CYS A 164 22.13 37.92 13.02
CA CYS A 164 22.42 37.66 11.64
C CYS A 164 21.15 37.14 10.92
N PRO A 165 20.33 38.02 10.33
CA PRO A 165 19.09 37.64 9.61
C PRO A 165 19.32 36.78 8.37
N SER A 166 20.53 36.76 7.82
CA SER A 166 20.90 35.94 6.65
C SER A 166 21.48 34.57 7.02
N HIS A 167 21.39 34.15 8.27
CA HIS A 167 21.99 32.89 8.73
C HIS A 167 21.13 31.68 8.32
N PHE A 168 21.40 31.15 7.12
CA PHE A 168 20.66 30.03 6.51
C PHE A 168 20.53 28.80 7.42
N GLN A 169 21.64 28.36 8.03
CA GLN A 169 21.64 27.14 8.86
C GLN A 169 20.77 27.29 10.12
N ALA A 170 20.68 28.49 10.69
CA ALA A 170 19.82 28.74 11.86
C ALA A 170 18.33 28.61 11.51
N TYR A 171 17.91 29.09 10.34
CA TYR A 171 16.54 28.86 9.84
C TYR A 171 16.26 27.38 9.64
N MET A 172 17.18 26.63 9.01
CA MET A 172 17.01 25.20 8.78
C MET A 172 16.94 24.40 10.08
N SER A 173 17.80 24.74 11.07
CA SER A 173 17.78 24.07 12.39
C SER A 173 16.52 24.40 13.17
N ARG A 174 16.04 25.65 13.10
CA ARG A 174 14.78 26.07 13.72
C ARG A 174 13.59 25.39 13.04
N ALA A 175 13.63 25.22 11.72
CA ALA A 175 12.63 24.43 10.99
C ALA A 175 12.64 22.96 11.44
N ALA A 176 13.81 22.36 11.61
CA ALA A 176 13.96 20.98 12.10
C ALA A 176 13.38 20.82 13.53
N TYR A 177 13.64 21.77 14.40
CA TYR A 177 13.06 21.76 15.75
C TYR A 177 11.53 21.81 15.73
N TYR A 178 10.94 22.75 14.96
CA TYR A 178 9.49 22.86 14.87
C TYR A 178 8.85 21.64 14.17
N GLY A 179 9.49 21.10 13.12
CA GLY A 179 9.05 19.89 12.42
C GLY A 179 9.01 18.69 13.36
N GLY A 180 10.08 18.47 14.14
CA GLY A 180 10.14 17.40 15.15
C GLY A 180 9.12 17.54 16.31
N LYS A 181 8.56 18.75 16.52
CA LYS A 181 7.47 19.02 17.47
C LYS A 181 6.08 18.99 16.81
N GLY A 182 5.95 18.59 15.56
CA GLY A 182 4.69 18.56 14.82
C GLY A 182 4.13 19.95 14.45
N ARG A 183 4.89 21.03 14.65
CA ARG A 183 4.48 22.40 14.34
C ARG A 183 4.85 22.76 12.90
N TYR A 184 4.26 22.01 11.93
CA TYR A 184 4.67 22.04 10.53
C TYR A 184 4.55 23.43 9.89
N SER A 185 3.49 24.20 10.17
CA SER A 185 3.32 25.54 9.61
C SER A 185 4.45 26.49 10.01
N LYS A 186 4.89 26.46 11.27
CA LYS A 186 6.05 27.26 11.73
C LYS A 186 7.36 26.79 11.11
N ALA A 187 7.52 25.48 10.91
CA ALA A 187 8.68 24.92 10.24
C ALA A 187 8.75 25.34 8.77
N ILE A 188 7.62 25.32 8.04
CA ILE A 188 7.51 25.77 6.65
C ILE A 188 7.89 27.25 6.51
N LEU A 189 7.43 28.12 7.40
CA LEU A 189 7.80 29.54 7.38
C LEU A 189 9.32 29.73 7.49
N ASN A 190 9.99 28.95 8.36
CA ASN A 190 11.46 29.00 8.45
C ASN A 190 12.16 28.52 7.18
N CYS A 191 11.64 27.48 6.53
CA CYS A 191 12.15 27.03 5.23
C CYS A 191 11.95 28.10 4.15
N ASN A 192 10.85 28.86 4.18
CA ASN A 192 10.61 29.96 3.25
C ASN A 192 11.70 31.03 3.39
N GLU A 193 12.04 31.44 4.61
CA GLU A 193 13.12 32.40 4.83
C GLU A 193 14.49 31.83 4.41
N ALA A 194 14.75 30.56 4.69
CA ALA A 194 15.96 29.90 4.21
C ALA A 194 16.07 29.88 2.67
N ILE A 195 14.97 29.66 1.97
CA ILE A 195 14.94 29.67 0.48
C ILE A 195 15.12 31.08 -0.07
N LYS A 196 14.64 32.12 0.61
CA LYS A 196 14.91 33.53 0.21
C LYS A 196 16.41 33.83 0.24
N ILE A 197 17.14 33.30 1.23
CA ILE A 197 18.59 33.48 1.37
C ILE A 197 19.34 32.67 0.31
N HIS A 198 18.96 31.39 0.12
CA HIS A 198 19.56 30.51 -0.87
C HIS A 198 18.50 29.90 -1.78
N PRO A 199 18.12 30.57 -2.90
CA PRO A 199 17.05 30.13 -3.80
C PRO A 199 17.28 28.78 -4.46
N ASN A 200 18.51 28.32 -4.60
CA ASN A 200 18.87 27.05 -5.26
C ASN A 200 19.20 25.93 -4.25
N SER A 201 18.79 26.07 -2.99
CA SER A 201 19.12 25.09 -1.96
C SER A 201 18.24 23.84 -2.09
N VAL A 202 18.78 22.75 -2.64
CA VAL A 202 18.16 21.41 -2.70
C VAL A 202 17.63 20.99 -1.33
N ARG A 203 18.45 21.18 -0.28
CA ARG A 203 18.11 20.80 1.10
C ARG A 203 16.89 21.54 1.63
N ALA A 204 16.76 22.82 1.33
CA ALA A 204 15.64 23.64 1.82
C ALA A 204 14.30 23.27 1.14
N TYR A 205 14.32 23.06 -0.18
CA TYR A 205 13.15 22.59 -0.91
C TYR A 205 12.74 21.19 -0.49
N PHE A 206 13.70 20.26 -0.41
CA PHE A 206 13.42 18.91 0.04
C PHE A 206 12.76 18.88 1.42
N TYR A 207 13.34 19.61 2.37
CA TYR A 207 12.82 19.63 3.73
C TYR A 207 11.45 20.33 3.81
N ARG A 208 11.23 21.42 3.07
CA ARG A 208 9.92 22.08 2.98
C ARG A 208 8.87 21.17 2.36
N GLY A 209 9.23 20.42 1.31
CA GLY A 209 8.36 19.43 0.69
C GLY A 209 7.93 18.33 1.67
N THR A 210 8.86 17.79 2.45
CA THR A 210 8.54 16.78 3.49
C THR A 210 7.65 17.35 4.60
N LEU A 211 7.87 18.59 5.04
CA LEU A 211 7.01 19.27 6.01
C LEU A 211 5.59 19.50 5.47
N LYS A 212 5.46 19.89 4.19
CA LYS A 212 4.17 20.06 3.52
C LYS A 212 3.42 18.73 3.39
N TYR A 213 4.14 17.62 3.16
CA TYR A 213 3.54 16.27 3.20
C TYR A 213 2.92 15.97 4.58
N HIS A 214 3.67 16.17 5.66
CA HIS A 214 3.15 15.98 7.02
C HIS A 214 2.01 16.95 7.38
N ASN A 215 2.00 18.13 6.78
CA ASN A 215 0.90 19.10 6.90
C ASN A 215 -0.30 18.77 5.99
N LYS A 216 -0.29 17.63 5.28
CA LYS A 216 -1.33 17.16 4.35
C LYS A 216 -1.57 18.08 3.14
N THR A 217 -0.63 18.97 2.83
CA THR A 217 -0.70 19.87 1.66
C THR A 217 0.07 19.25 0.48
N TYR A 218 -0.42 18.10 -0.02
CA TYR A 218 0.31 17.24 -0.95
C TYR A 218 0.68 17.90 -2.28
N LYS A 219 -0.22 18.70 -2.86
CA LYS A 219 0.05 19.40 -4.13
C LYS A 219 1.27 20.33 -4.03
N PHE A 220 1.34 21.13 -2.97
CA PHE A 220 2.48 22.00 -2.72
C PHE A 220 3.75 21.25 -2.32
N ALA A 221 3.61 20.07 -1.71
CA ALA A 221 4.75 19.20 -1.44
C ALA A 221 5.37 18.68 -2.74
N ILE A 222 4.55 18.28 -3.71
CA ILE A 222 4.97 17.82 -5.04
C ILE A 222 5.75 18.91 -5.79
N GLU A 223 5.32 20.16 -5.71
CA GLU A 223 6.03 21.30 -6.33
C GLU A 223 7.45 21.45 -5.77
N ASP A 224 7.59 21.44 -4.44
CA ASP A 224 8.90 21.56 -3.79
C ASP A 224 9.81 20.38 -4.08
N LEU A 225 9.26 19.15 -4.05
CA LEU A 225 10.01 17.93 -4.36
C LEU A 225 10.41 17.89 -5.84
N SER A 226 9.57 18.40 -6.75
CA SER A 226 9.92 18.54 -8.17
C SER A 226 11.07 19.52 -8.37
N LYS A 227 11.06 20.69 -7.71
CA LYS A 227 12.22 21.60 -7.71
C LYS A 227 13.47 20.96 -7.14
N THR A 228 13.32 20.13 -6.08
CA THR A 228 14.45 19.37 -5.54
C THR A 228 15.07 18.45 -6.59
N ILE A 229 14.24 17.77 -7.38
CA ILE A 229 14.67 16.87 -8.46
C ILE A 229 15.27 17.66 -9.63
N ASP A 230 14.72 18.82 -9.96
CA ASP A 230 15.25 19.69 -11.02
C ASP A 230 16.69 20.15 -10.70
N PHE A 231 16.96 20.49 -9.44
CA PHE A 231 18.29 20.86 -8.97
C PHE A 231 19.22 19.66 -8.77
N ASN A 232 18.69 18.51 -8.39
CA ASN A 232 19.45 17.28 -8.19
C ASN A 232 18.66 16.06 -8.67
N LYS A 233 18.91 15.65 -9.92
CA LYS A 233 18.25 14.52 -10.58
C LYS A 233 18.52 13.15 -9.91
N SER A 234 19.57 13.04 -9.10
CA SER A 234 19.92 11.81 -8.38
C SER A 234 19.38 11.77 -6.94
N CYS A 235 18.51 12.71 -6.54
CA CYS A 235 17.96 12.75 -5.19
C CYS A 235 16.88 11.66 -4.98
N ILE A 236 17.31 10.47 -4.59
CA ILE A 236 16.48 9.28 -4.35
C ILE A 236 15.28 9.59 -3.45
N LEU A 237 15.53 10.25 -2.30
CA LEU A 237 14.47 10.54 -1.33
C LEU A 237 13.43 11.53 -1.87
N ALA A 238 13.78 12.40 -2.82
CA ALA A 238 12.83 13.32 -3.42
C ALA A 238 11.84 12.59 -4.34
N TYR A 239 12.31 11.66 -5.17
CA TYR A 239 11.43 10.80 -5.97
C TYR A 239 10.52 9.95 -5.10
N TYR A 240 11.08 9.32 -4.06
CA TYR A 240 10.30 8.49 -3.14
C TYR A 240 9.18 9.27 -2.45
N ASN A 241 9.51 10.41 -1.85
CA ASN A 241 8.52 11.26 -1.17
C ASN A 241 7.50 11.83 -2.14
N ARG A 242 7.90 12.16 -3.39
CA ARG A 242 6.98 12.65 -4.42
C ARG A 242 6.01 11.56 -4.88
N ALA A 243 6.49 10.33 -5.06
CA ALA A 243 5.65 9.17 -5.36
C ALA A 243 4.59 8.95 -4.27
N VAL A 244 4.99 9.00 -2.99
CA VAL A 244 4.07 8.89 -1.87
C VAL A 244 3.05 10.06 -1.87
N CYS A 245 3.46 11.29 -2.20
CA CYS A 245 2.54 12.42 -2.35
C CYS A 245 1.52 12.19 -3.48
N TYR A 246 1.98 11.68 -4.65
CA TYR A 246 1.10 11.34 -5.77
C TYR A 246 0.08 10.26 -5.39
N GLN A 247 0.49 9.25 -4.64
CA GLN A 247 -0.41 8.21 -4.12
C GLN A 247 -1.51 8.82 -3.23
N GLN A 248 -1.16 9.76 -2.33
CA GLN A 248 -2.14 10.43 -1.47
C GLN A 248 -3.18 11.26 -2.22
N ILE A 249 -2.83 11.83 -3.36
CA ILE A 249 -3.78 12.55 -4.24
C ILE A 249 -4.43 11.66 -5.30
N LYS A 250 -4.18 10.35 -5.26
CA LYS A 250 -4.67 9.33 -6.20
C LYS A 250 -4.21 9.51 -7.65
N ASP A 251 -3.09 10.21 -7.89
CA ASP A 251 -2.44 10.26 -9.21
C ASP A 251 -1.48 9.07 -9.34
N PHE A 252 -2.07 7.88 -9.44
CA PHE A 252 -1.35 6.61 -9.40
C PHE A 252 -0.35 6.46 -10.56
N ARG A 253 -0.68 6.99 -11.73
CA ARG A 253 0.20 6.93 -12.91
C ARG A 253 1.53 7.64 -12.67
N LYS A 254 1.51 8.83 -12.05
CA LYS A 254 2.74 9.55 -11.72
C LYS A 254 3.49 8.92 -10.57
N ALA A 255 2.79 8.35 -9.57
CA ALA A 255 3.42 7.60 -8.50
C ALA A 255 4.19 6.38 -9.03
N LEU A 256 3.58 5.58 -9.91
CA LEU A 256 4.23 4.43 -10.56
C LEU A 256 5.46 4.84 -11.37
N LYS A 257 5.39 5.98 -12.08
CA LYS A 257 6.53 6.52 -12.82
C LYS A 257 7.71 6.83 -11.90
N ASP A 258 7.48 7.52 -10.79
CA ASP A 258 8.53 7.86 -9.83
C ASP A 258 9.12 6.62 -9.15
N TYR A 259 8.28 5.64 -8.75
CA TYR A 259 8.78 4.34 -8.25
C TYR A 259 9.57 3.56 -9.30
N GLY A 260 9.13 3.60 -10.57
CA GLY A 260 9.87 2.98 -11.68
C GLY A 260 11.25 3.61 -11.88
N ILE A 261 11.35 4.95 -11.85
CA ILE A 261 12.63 5.66 -11.94
C ILE A 261 13.55 5.24 -10.78
N LEU A 262 13.03 5.11 -9.57
CA LEU A 262 13.81 4.68 -8.41
C LEU A 262 14.45 3.31 -8.63
N LEU A 263 13.71 2.35 -9.17
CA LEU A 263 14.25 1.00 -9.40
C LEU A 263 15.32 0.92 -10.49
N LEU A 264 15.48 1.98 -11.30
CA LEU A 264 16.56 2.11 -12.29
C LEU A 264 17.82 2.77 -11.70
N LEU A 265 17.76 3.31 -10.48
CA LEU A 265 18.88 3.92 -9.80
C LEU A 265 19.59 2.90 -8.90
N GLU A 266 20.88 3.14 -8.63
CA GLU A 266 21.62 2.36 -7.63
C GLU A 266 21.12 2.68 -6.22
N LEU A 267 20.31 1.79 -5.66
CA LEU A 267 19.69 1.96 -4.35
C LEU A 267 20.28 1.00 -3.33
N SER A 268 20.22 1.41 -2.06
CA SER A 268 20.43 0.47 -0.96
C SER A 268 19.29 -0.56 -0.88
N LYS A 269 19.60 -1.77 -0.41
CA LYS A 269 18.63 -2.87 -0.27
C LYS A 269 17.36 -2.46 0.50
N GLU A 270 17.52 -1.63 1.54
CA GLU A 270 16.40 -1.14 2.36
C GLU A 270 15.45 -0.22 1.57
N ILE A 271 15.99 0.60 0.67
CA ILE A 271 15.17 1.51 -0.15
C ILE A 271 14.47 0.72 -1.25
N ILE A 272 15.17 -0.21 -1.92
CA ILE A 272 14.57 -1.11 -2.91
C ILE A 272 13.37 -1.83 -2.30
N PHE A 273 13.55 -2.41 -1.12
CA PHE A 273 12.50 -3.09 -0.38
C PHE A 273 11.26 -2.20 -0.16
N LYS A 274 11.46 -0.98 0.35
CA LYS A 274 10.36 -0.03 0.58
C LYS A 274 9.66 0.39 -0.72
N VAL A 275 10.42 0.58 -1.80
CA VAL A 275 9.87 0.95 -3.11
C VAL A 275 9.01 -0.18 -3.67
N LEU A 276 9.49 -1.43 -3.62
CA LEU A 276 8.76 -2.60 -4.08
C LEU A 276 7.45 -2.81 -3.30
N ILE A 277 7.49 -2.69 -1.96
CA ILE A 277 6.28 -2.79 -1.14
C ILE A 277 5.28 -1.71 -1.49
N ASN A 278 5.69 -0.44 -1.58
CA ASN A 278 4.77 0.65 -1.87
C ASN A 278 4.21 0.57 -3.30
N ARG A 279 5.02 0.19 -4.29
CA ARG A 279 4.57 0.01 -5.66
C ARG A 279 3.63 -1.19 -5.77
N GLY A 280 3.93 -2.30 -5.10
CA GLY A 280 3.06 -3.46 -5.03
C GLY A 280 1.70 -3.13 -4.39
N LEU A 281 1.68 -2.40 -3.27
CA LEU A 281 0.42 -1.92 -2.66
C LEU A 281 -0.36 -1.00 -3.61
N LEU A 282 0.33 -0.15 -4.37
CA LEU A 282 -0.30 0.71 -5.35
C LEU A 282 -0.94 -0.10 -6.51
N TYR A 283 -0.26 -1.15 -6.98
CA TYR A 283 -0.85 -2.08 -7.95
C TYR A 283 -2.08 -2.81 -7.39
N VAL A 284 -2.08 -3.18 -6.10
CA VAL A 284 -3.26 -3.75 -5.43
C VAL A 284 -4.43 -2.76 -5.42
N GLU A 285 -4.19 -1.46 -5.14
CA GLU A 285 -5.23 -0.42 -5.19
C GLU A 285 -5.80 -0.22 -6.62
N LEU A 286 -4.97 -0.45 -7.64
CA LEU A 286 -5.37 -0.39 -9.06
C LEU A 286 -6.06 -1.68 -9.55
N GLY A 287 -6.09 -2.74 -8.74
CA GLY A 287 -6.60 -4.05 -9.13
C GLY A 287 -5.64 -4.86 -10.03
N ASP A 288 -4.42 -4.40 -10.23
CA ASP A 288 -3.38 -5.09 -11.01
C ASP A 288 -2.60 -6.05 -10.10
N TYR A 289 -3.26 -7.14 -9.75
CA TYR A 289 -2.70 -8.12 -8.80
C TYR A 289 -1.49 -8.89 -9.38
N ALA A 290 -1.35 -8.98 -10.70
CA ALA A 290 -0.22 -9.65 -11.34
C ALA A 290 1.09 -8.88 -11.09
N ASN A 291 1.13 -7.60 -11.44
CA ASN A 291 2.30 -6.75 -11.19
C ASN A 291 2.56 -6.55 -9.68
N ALA A 292 1.50 -6.50 -8.85
CA ALA A 292 1.65 -6.47 -7.40
C ALA A 292 2.37 -7.72 -6.88
N CYS A 293 2.01 -8.90 -7.37
CA CYS A 293 2.62 -10.17 -6.99
C CYS A 293 4.10 -10.24 -7.37
N GLU A 294 4.48 -9.73 -8.55
CA GLU A 294 5.88 -9.66 -8.98
C GLU A 294 6.71 -8.76 -8.07
N ASP A 295 6.21 -7.57 -7.72
CA ASP A 295 6.88 -6.67 -6.79
C ASP A 295 7.05 -7.28 -5.41
N PHE A 296 6.01 -7.91 -4.86
CA PHE A 296 6.10 -8.58 -3.56
C PHE A 296 7.06 -9.77 -3.59
N LYS A 297 7.09 -10.57 -4.66
CA LYS A 297 8.09 -11.63 -4.84
C LYS A 297 9.50 -11.08 -4.89
N ALA A 298 9.73 -9.98 -5.62
CA ALA A 298 11.03 -9.32 -5.61
C ALA A 298 11.40 -8.80 -4.21
N ALA A 299 10.43 -8.32 -3.43
CA ALA A 299 10.64 -7.87 -2.06
C ALA A 299 11.06 -9.02 -1.11
N THR A 300 10.56 -10.26 -1.33
CA THR A 300 10.98 -11.43 -0.51
C THR A 300 12.46 -11.76 -0.63
N LEU A 301 13.13 -11.38 -1.73
CA LEU A 301 14.59 -11.55 -1.89
C LEU A 301 15.39 -10.67 -0.91
N HIS A 302 14.78 -9.58 -0.44
CA HIS A 302 15.41 -8.64 0.50
C HIS A 302 15.02 -8.93 1.96
N SER A 303 13.85 -9.51 2.19
CA SER A 303 13.36 -9.90 3.52
C SER A 303 12.59 -11.22 3.44
N PRO A 304 13.29 -12.38 3.47
CA PRO A 304 12.65 -13.69 3.30
C PRO A 304 11.79 -14.12 4.50
N ASP A 305 11.97 -13.50 5.66
CA ASP A 305 11.28 -13.87 6.91
C ASP A 305 10.07 -12.95 7.21
N ASP A 306 9.71 -12.06 6.30
CA ASP A 306 8.57 -11.17 6.51
C ASP A 306 7.25 -11.85 6.13
N SER A 307 6.50 -12.27 7.13
CA SER A 307 5.19 -12.93 6.95
C SER A 307 4.15 -12.04 6.26
N GLN A 308 4.24 -10.71 6.39
CA GLN A 308 3.28 -9.77 5.80
C GLN A 308 3.38 -9.76 4.28
N ILE A 309 4.58 -9.92 3.72
CA ILE A 309 4.79 -9.98 2.27
C ILE A 309 4.15 -11.24 1.69
N PHE A 310 4.37 -12.40 2.32
CA PHE A 310 3.75 -13.65 1.88
C PHE A 310 2.23 -13.60 1.99
N GLN A 311 1.70 -12.90 3.00
CA GLN A 311 0.27 -12.65 3.13
C GLN A 311 -0.26 -11.79 1.97
N ALA A 312 0.46 -10.72 1.58
CA ALA A 312 0.10 -9.89 0.44
C ALA A 312 0.14 -10.69 -0.88
N ILE A 313 1.18 -11.53 -1.08
CA ILE A 313 1.29 -12.45 -2.23
C ILE A 313 0.09 -13.40 -2.27
N GLY A 314 -0.26 -14.01 -1.12
CA GLY A 314 -1.40 -14.91 -1.03
C GLY A 314 -2.73 -14.24 -1.39
N ILE A 315 -2.93 -12.99 -0.96
CA ILE A 315 -4.10 -12.19 -1.34
C ILE A 315 -4.11 -11.89 -2.84
N CYS A 316 -2.96 -11.52 -3.43
CA CYS A 316 -2.85 -11.27 -4.87
C CYS A 316 -3.19 -12.52 -5.70
N TYR A 317 -2.63 -13.68 -5.36
CA TYR A 317 -2.95 -14.93 -6.03
C TYR A 317 -4.42 -15.33 -5.89
N HIS A 318 -5.00 -15.14 -4.70
CA HIS A 318 -6.43 -15.38 -4.50
C HIS A 318 -7.29 -14.49 -5.42
N ARG A 319 -6.92 -13.21 -5.60
CA ARG A 319 -7.61 -12.28 -6.51
C ARG A 319 -7.41 -12.61 -7.99
N LEU A 320 -6.32 -13.28 -8.34
CA LEU A 320 -6.04 -13.79 -9.68
C LEU A 320 -6.74 -15.14 -9.96
N ASN A 321 -7.49 -15.67 -8.98
CA ASN A 321 -8.09 -17.02 -9.00
C ASN A 321 -7.06 -18.16 -9.08
N GLU A 322 -5.79 -17.89 -8.72
CA GLU A 322 -4.73 -18.89 -8.61
C GLU A 322 -4.71 -19.45 -7.16
N PHE A 323 -5.75 -20.21 -6.82
CA PHE A 323 -6.00 -20.62 -5.43
C PHE A 323 -4.93 -21.54 -4.85
N GLU A 324 -4.32 -22.40 -5.66
CA GLU A 324 -3.25 -23.30 -5.19
C GLU A 324 -2.00 -22.51 -4.77
N GLU A 325 -1.60 -21.49 -5.55
CA GLU A 325 -0.47 -20.62 -5.21
C GLU A 325 -0.80 -19.73 -4.02
N ALA A 326 -2.04 -19.27 -3.90
CA ALA A 326 -2.50 -18.55 -2.72
C ALA A 326 -2.36 -19.41 -1.45
N VAL A 327 -2.78 -20.67 -1.49
CA VAL A 327 -2.64 -21.62 -0.39
C VAL A 327 -1.17 -21.85 -0.03
N ARG A 328 -0.28 -22.00 -1.02
CA ARG A 328 1.17 -22.13 -0.80
C ARG A 328 1.74 -20.91 -0.08
N SER A 329 1.34 -19.73 -0.51
CA SER A 329 1.79 -18.46 0.09
C SER A 329 1.30 -18.33 1.54
N PHE A 330 0.03 -18.63 1.83
CA PHE A 330 -0.49 -18.63 3.20
C PHE A 330 0.15 -19.73 4.07
N ASN A 331 0.54 -20.88 3.50
CA ASN A 331 1.31 -21.88 4.22
C ASN A 331 2.68 -21.34 4.67
N GLN A 332 3.34 -20.51 3.83
CA GLN A 332 4.58 -19.85 4.23
C GLN A 332 4.33 -18.83 5.36
N VAL A 333 3.24 -18.05 5.28
CA VAL A 333 2.86 -17.17 6.40
C VAL A 333 2.74 -17.97 7.70
N LEU A 334 2.03 -19.10 7.68
CA LEU A 334 1.77 -19.92 8.87
C LEU A 334 3.01 -20.69 9.38
N LYS A 335 4.03 -20.87 8.55
CA LYS A 335 5.34 -21.37 9.00
C LYS A 335 6.12 -20.31 9.76
N LEU A 336 6.05 -19.05 9.32
CA LEU A 336 6.72 -17.91 9.93
C LEU A 336 5.97 -17.39 11.16
N ASP A 337 4.65 -17.31 11.06
CA ASP A 337 3.74 -16.86 12.12
C ASP A 337 2.55 -17.83 12.28
N PRO A 338 2.66 -18.86 13.13
CA PRO A 338 1.61 -19.86 13.35
C PRO A 338 0.35 -19.33 14.04
N ILE A 339 0.38 -18.12 14.60
CA ILE A 339 -0.75 -17.50 15.30
C ILE A 339 -1.47 -16.43 14.48
N SER A 340 -1.15 -16.29 13.19
CA SER A 340 -1.82 -15.37 12.29
C SER A 340 -3.25 -15.84 11.95
N ALA A 341 -4.24 -15.26 12.62
CA ALA A 341 -5.66 -15.56 12.34
C ALA A 341 -6.05 -15.17 10.89
N ASP A 342 -5.50 -14.07 10.38
CA ASP A 342 -5.78 -13.58 9.03
C ASP A 342 -5.24 -14.53 7.94
N ALA A 343 -4.09 -15.18 8.19
CA ALA A 343 -3.54 -16.17 7.27
C ALA A 343 -4.42 -17.43 7.19
N TYR A 344 -4.95 -17.90 8.33
CA TYR A 344 -5.93 -18.99 8.33
C TYR A 344 -7.20 -18.61 7.58
N VAL A 345 -7.72 -17.39 7.75
CA VAL A 345 -8.89 -16.93 7.01
C VAL A 345 -8.60 -16.82 5.52
N GLY A 346 -7.45 -16.28 5.12
CA GLY A 346 -7.02 -16.16 3.72
C GLY A 346 -6.89 -17.53 3.05
N ARG A 347 -6.24 -18.48 3.73
CA ARG A 347 -6.07 -19.86 3.22
C ARG A 347 -7.41 -20.59 3.13
N GLY A 348 -8.25 -20.45 4.15
CA GLY A 348 -9.60 -21.02 4.16
C GLY A 348 -10.47 -20.51 3.02
N ASN A 349 -10.41 -19.19 2.72
CA ASN A 349 -11.12 -18.62 1.57
C ASN A 349 -10.59 -19.19 0.25
N SER A 350 -9.27 -19.33 0.10
CA SER A 350 -8.69 -19.90 -1.12
C SER A 350 -9.09 -21.37 -1.32
N TYR A 351 -9.18 -22.16 -0.25
CA TYR A 351 -9.74 -23.50 -0.30
C TYR A 351 -11.23 -23.51 -0.71
N MET A 352 -12.01 -22.57 -0.18
CA MET A 352 -13.44 -22.49 -0.44
C MET A 352 -13.73 -22.16 -1.92
N GLU A 353 -13.01 -21.19 -2.49
CA GLU A 353 -13.16 -20.78 -3.90
C GLU A 353 -12.61 -21.82 -4.89
N ASN A 354 -11.66 -22.67 -4.49
CA ASN A 354 -11.18 -23.79 -5.32
C ASN A 354 -12.26 -24.85 -5.58
N GLY A 355 -13.33 -24.87 -4.79
CA GLY A 355 -14.59 -25.56 -5.08
C GLY A 355 -14.60 -27.07 -4.92
N ARG A 356 -13.49 -27.73 -4.56
CA ARG A 356 -13.46 -29.17 -4.33
C ARG A 356 -14.07 -29.52 -2.97
N LYS A 357 -14.88 -30.58 -2.88
CA LYS A 357 -15.51 -31.00 -1.60
C LYS A 357 -14.52 -31.21 -0.45
N ALA A 358 -13.30 -31.70 -0.77
CA ALA A 358 -12.23 -31.87 0.23
C ALA A 358 -11.72 -30.54 0.77
N ASP A 359 -11.66 -29.51 -0.07
CA ASP A 359 -11.15 -28.19 0.25
C ASP A 359 -12.12 -27.44 1.18
N HIS A 360 -13.43 -27.61 1.03
CA HIS A 360 -14.42 -27.06 1.98
C HIS A 360 -14.23 -27.58 3.41
N LYS A 361 -13.84 -28.86 3.58
CA LYS A 361 -13.54 -29.42 4.91
C LYS A 361 -12.25 -28.81 5.48
N GLN A 362 -11.25 -28.57 4.63
CA GLN A 362 -10.01 -27.92 5.05
C GLN A 362 -10.24 -26.44 5.40
N ALA A 363 -11.03 -25.73 4.60
CA ALA A 363 -11.46 -24.36 4.87
C ALA A 363 -12.16 -24.27 6.24
N GLN A 364 -13.07 -25.22 6.54
CA GLN A 364 -13.74 -25.28 7.85
C GLN A 364 -12.75 -25.37 9.00
N LYS A 365 -11.70 -26.22 8.88
CA LYS A 365 -10.66 -26.35 9.92
C LYS A 365 -9.89 -25.05 10.12
N ASP A 366 -9.55 -24.36 9.02
CA ASP A 366 -8.82 -23.10 9.06
C ASP A 366 -9.65 -22.00 9.72
N PHE A 367 -10.92 -21.86 9.37
CA PHE A 367 -11.80 -20.87 10.00
C PHE A 367 -11.99 -21.14 11.50
N LEU A 368 -12.14 -22.42 11.90
CA LEU A 368 -12.22 -22.79 13.32
C LEU A 368 -10.91 -22.48 14.04
N LYS A 369 -9.75 -22.69 13.40
CA LYS A 369 -8.47 -22.33 13.99
C LYS A 369 -8.31 -20.82 14.15
N ALA A 370 -8.72 -20.04 13.13
CA ALA A 370 -8.76 -18.58 13.22
C ALA A 370 -9.65 -18.09 14.37
N LEU A 371 -10.81 -18.73 14.59
CA LEU A 371 -11.73 -18.40 15.67
C LEU A 371 -11.22 -18.86 17.04
N HIS A 372 -10.42 -19.91 17.10
CA HIS A 372 -9.74 -20.32 18.34
C HIS A 372 -8.71 -19.27 18.75
N LEU A 373 -7.95 -18.72 17.78
CA LEU A 373 -6.96 -17.67 18.02
C LEU A 373 -7.61 -16.31 18.34
N ASN A 374 -8.66 -15.96 17.60
CA ASN A 374 -9.42 -14.73 17.81
C ASN A 374 -10.93 -14.98 17.79
N PRO A 375 -11.55 -15.27 18.94
CA PRO A 375 -13.00 -15.55 19.04
C PRO A 375 -13.91 -14.40 18.58
N LYS A 376 -13.42 -13.17 18.55
CA LYS A 376 -14.16 -11.98 18.11
C LYS A 376 -13.95 -11.65 16.62
N CYS A 377 -13.24 -12.47 15.86
CA CYS A 377 -13.02 -12.24 14.43
C CYS A 377 -14.33 -12.42 13.64
N VAL A 378 -15.02 -11.33 13.36
CA VAL A 378 -16.28 -11.31 12.58
C VAL A 378 -16.08 -11.89 11.19
N LYS A 379 -14.97 -11.54 10.51
CA LYS A 379 -14.61 -12.04 9.18
C LYS A 379 -14.53 -13.57 9.14
N ALA A 380 -13.83 -14.18 10.09
CA ALA A 380 -13.71 -15.63 10.16
C ALA A 380 -15.07 -16.32 10.39
N ARG A 381 -15.97 -15.71 11.19
CA ARG A 381 -17.32 -16.24 11.41
C ARG A 381 -18.19 -16.19 10.17
N ILE A 382 -18.13 -15.08 9.42
CA ILE A 382 -18.85 -14.93 8.16
C ILE A 382 -18.38 -15.97 7.15
N CYS A 383 -17.06 -16.13 6.97
CA CYS A 383 -16.49 -17.11 6.06
C CYS A 383 -16.86 -18.55 6.48
N LEU A 384 -16.83 -18.85 7.78
CA LEU A 384 -17.30 -20.14 8.31
C LEU A 384 -18.81 -20.34 8.04
N GLY A 385 -19.62 -19.29 8.18
CA GLY A 385 -21.05 -19.32 7.88
C GLY A 385 -21.31 -19.71 6.43
N TYR A 386 -20.66 -19.05 5.47
CA TYR A 386 -20.78 -19.38 4.05
C TYR A 386 -20.27 -20.80 3.75
N ASN A 387 -19.15 -21.20 4.35
CA ASN A 387 -18.63 -22.56 4.17
C ASN A 387 -19.59 -23.63 4.70
N LEU A 388 -20.23 -23.40 5.84
CA LEU A 388 -21.23 -24.31 6.39
C LEU A 388 -22.51 -24.35 5.54
N GLN A 389 -22.89 -23.23 4.95
CA GLN A 389 -24.00 -23.11 4.00
C GLN A 389 -23.75 -23.97 2.76
N THR A 390 -22.56 -23.88 2.14
CA THR A 390 -22.18 -24.70 0.97
C THR A 390 -22.13 -26.21 1.32
N LEU A 391 -21.84 -26.55 2.58
CA LEU A 391 -21.88 -27.92 3.07
C LEU A 391 -23.29 -28.40 3.48
N GLY A 392 -24.35 -27.61 3.23
CA GLY A 392 -25.73 -27.92 3.59
C GLY A 392 -26.04 -27.89 5.08
N LYS A 393 -25.15 -27.36 5.91
CA LYS A 393 -25.31 -27.28 7.37
C LYS A 393 -25.97 -25.96 7.78
N PHE A 394 -27.18 -25.71 7.31
CA PHE A 394 -27.84 -24.41 7.39
C PHE A 394 -28.00 -23.88 8.81
N GLN A 395 -28.47 -24.70 9.76
CA GLN A 395 -28.62 -24.28 11.16
C GLN A 395 -27.28 -23.83 11.79
N LYS A 396 -26.19 -24.53 11.50
CA LYS A 396 -24.87 -24.14 12.01
C LYS A 396 -24.38 -22.86 11.34
N ALA A 397 -24.66 -22.65 10.06
CA ALA A 397 -24.35 -21.42 9.34
C ALA A 397 -25.11 -20.23 9.94
N TRP A 398 -26.41 -20.36 10.16
CA TRP A 398 -27.27 -19.38 10.82
C TRP A 398 -26.72 -18.95 12.18
N ASN A 399 -26.29 -19.92 13.00
CA ASN A 399 -25.68 -19.64 14.29
C ASN A 399 -24.41 -18.80 14.16
N GLN A 400 -23.54 -19.07 13.17
CA GLN A 400 -22.31 -18.29 12.98
C GLN A 400 -22.61 -16.84 12.59
N PHE A 401 -23.54 -16.62 11.67
CA PHE A 401 -23.97 -15.27 11.31
C PHE A 401 -24.63 -14.53 12.47
N THR A 402 -25.46 -15.21 13.28
CA THR A 402 -26.08 -14.62 14.47
C THR A 402 -25.04 -14.18 15.50
N ILE A 403 -24.00 -15.00 15.73
CA ILE A 403 -22.89 -14.62 16.62
C ILE A 403 -22.12 -13.45 16.02
N ALA A 404 -21.89 -13.43 14.70
CA ALA A 404 -21.22 -12.32 14.02
C ALA A 404 -21.97 -11.00 14.20
N ILE A 405 -23.30 -11.00 14.07
CA ILE A 405 -24.18 -9.85 14.32
C ILE A 405 -24.11 -9.41 15.79
N GLY A 406 -24.06 -10.36 16.73
CA GLY A 406 -23.90 -10.06 18.16
C GLY A 406 -22.57 -9.39 18.50
N ILE A 407 -21.49 -9.69 17.76
CA ILE A 407 -20.18 -9.07 17.93
C ILE A 407 -20.13 -7.69 17.27
N ASP A 408 -20.60 -7.58 16.03
CA ASP A 408 -20.66 -6.35 15.26
C ASP A 408 -22.04 -6.15 14.62
N PRO A 409 -22.95 -5.42 15.29
CA PRO A 409 -24.30 -5.13 14.78
C PRO A 409 -24.32 -4.26 13.52
N LYS A 410 -23.19 -3.66 13.12
CA LYS A 410 -23.07 -2.85 11.91
C LYS A 410 -22.53 -3.62 10.71
N CYS A 411 -22.26 -4.90 10.86
CA CYS A 411 -21.75 -5.72 9.78
C CYS A 411 -22.89 -6.16 8.85
N HIS A 412 -23.13 -5.43 7.76
CA HIS A 412 -24.16 -5.76 6.76
C HIS A 412 -23.98 -7.16 6.14
N ALA A 413 -22.73 -7.62 5.95
CA ALA A 413 -22.45 -8.93 5.35
C ALA A 413 -22.92 -10.11 6.23
N ALA A 414 -22.98 -9.94 7.56
CA ALA A 414 -23.48 -10.96 8.46
C ALA A 414 -25.02 -11.09 8.36
N TYR A 415 -25.75 -9.97 8.22
CA TYR A 415 -27.19 -9.98 7.96
C TYR A 415 -27.51 -10.59 6.60
N ASP A 416 -26.76 -10.22 5.55
CA ASP A 416 -26.94 -10.77 4.19
C ASP A 416 -26.70 -12.28 4.14
N GLY A 417 -25.63 -12.76 4.76
CA GLY A 417 -25.34 -14.18 4.87
C GLY A 417 -26.44 -14.93 5.65
N ARG A 418 -26.96 -14.35 6.76
CA ARG A 418 -28.05 -14.98 7.51
C ARG A 418 -29.36 -15.01 6.71
N ALA A 419 -29.66 -13.94 5.98
CA ALA A 419 -30.82 -13.87 5.09
C ALA A 419 -30.77 -14.96 4.00
N SER A 420 -29.58 -15.16 3.39
CA SER A 420 -29.38 -16.22 2.40
C SER A 420 -29.63 -17.61 2.97
N VAL A 421 -29.17 -17.88 4.19
CA VAL A 421 -29.43 -19.14 4.89
C VAL A 421 -30.90 -19.29 5.26
N CYS A 422 -31.58 -18.27 5.79
CA CYS A 422 -32.99 -18.27 6.07
C CYS A 422 -33.82 -18.57 4.81
N LEU A 423 -33.46 -17.99 3.67
CA LEU A 423 -34.13 -18.26 2.41
C LEU A 423 -34.02 -19.74 2.00
N GLN A 424 -32.82 -20.36 2.16
CA GLN A 424 -32.60 -21.78 1.87
C GLN A 424 -33.34 -22.72 2.85
N MET A 425 -33.61 -22.25 4.08
CA MET A 425 -34.42 -22.97 5.07
C MET A 425 -35.93 -22.78 4.86
N GLY A 426 -36.35 -21.94 3.90
CA GLY A 426 -37.74 -21.59 3.66
C GLY A 426 -38.31 -20.49 4.57
N GLU A 427 -37.49 -19.89 5.42
CA GLU A 427 -37.87 -18.84 6.36
C GLU A 427 -37.83 -17.45 5.68
N THR A 428 -38.67 -17.24 4.68
CA THR A 428 -38.67 -16.05 3.82
C THR A 428 -38.87 -14.74 4.55
N PHE A 429 -39.71 -14.74 5.60
CA PHE A 429 -39.99 -13.55 6.42
C PHE A 429 -38.75 -13.12 7.22
N ALA A 430 -38.03 -14.06 7.85
CA ALA A 430 -36.77 -13.79 8.54
C ALA A 430 -35.69 -13.27 7.56
N ALA A 431 -35.62 -13.87 6.36
CA ALA A 431 -34.74 -13.39 5.29
C ALA A 431 -35.04 -11.94 4.90
N LEU A 432 -36.31 -11.56 4.78
CA LEU A 432 -36.74 -10.19 4.48
C LEU A 432 -36.35 -9.20 5.60
N GLN A 433 -36.50 -9.58 6.85
CA GLN A 433 -36.07 -8.74 7.98
C GLN A 433 -34.57 -8.48 7.95
N ASP A 434 -33.77 -9.51 7.71
CA ASP A 434 -32.31 -9.42 7.65
C ASP A 434 -31.80 -8.59 6.45
N THR A 435 -32.39 -8.79 5.26
CA THR A 435 -32.05 -7.97 4.08
C THR A 435 -32.42 -6.50 4.29
N ASN A 436 -33.53 -6.20 4.94
CA ASN A 436 -33.91 -4.84 5.33
C ASN A 436 -32.92 -4.24 6.36
N ALA A 437 -32.46 -5.04 7.33
CA ALA A 437 -31.45 -4.61 8.29
C ALA A 437 -30.12 -4.30 7.59
N ALA A 438 -29.67 -5.15 6.67
CA ALA A 438 -28.46 -4.92 5.88
C ALA A 438 -28.55 -3.62 5.05
N LEU A 439 -29.69 -3.38 4.38
CA LEU A 439 -29.94 -2.19 3.56
C LEU A 439 -30.04 -0.88 4.37
N LYS A 440 -30.44 -0.93 5.64
CA LYS A 440 -30.39 0.23 6.55
C LYS A 440 -28.94 0.64 6.87
N LEU A 441 -28.01 -0.30 6.84
CA LEU A 441 -26.59 -0.04 7.12
C LEU A 441 -25.87 0.47 5.88
N THR A 442 -26.11 -0.16 4.73
CA THR A 442 -25.50 0.22 3.44
C THR A 442 -26.41 -0.16 2.29
N THR A 443 -26.50 0.69 1.28
CA THR A 443 -27.31 0.44 0.07
C THR A 443 -26.35 0.12 -1.07
N THR A 444 -26.34 -1.16 -1.49
CA THR A 444 -25.53 -1.65 -2.61
C THR A 444 -26.40 -2.46 -3.57
N ALA A 445 -25.98 -2.55 -4.86
CA ALA A 445 -26.71 -3.31 -5.85
C ALA A 445 -26.88 -4.81 -5.49
N PRO A 446 -25.86 -5.52 -4.95
CA PRO A 446 -26.03 -6.88 -4.47
C PRO A 446 -27.11 -7.03 -3.37
N LEU A 447 -27.11 -6.17 -2.34
CA LEU A 447 -28.08 -6.25 -1.24
C LEU A 447 -29.50 -5.98 -1.71
N LEU A 448 -29.69 -5.01 -2.61
CA LEU A 448 -31.00 -4.75 -3.24
C LEU A 448 -31.46 -5.95 -4.06
N THR A 449 -30.57 -6.55 -4.82
CA THR A 449 -30.87 -7.74 -5.62
C THR A 449 -31.23 -8.92 -4.73
N ASN A 450 -30.52 -9.15 -3.62
CA ASN A 450 -30.82 -10.21 -2.67
C ASN A 450 -32.20 -10.01 -2.03
N ARG A 451 -32.58 -8.75 -1.65
CA ARG A 451 -33.93 -8.46 -1.18
C ARG A 451 -34.97 -8.70 -2.27
N GLY A 452 -34.69 -8.32 -3.51
CA GLY A 452 -35.55 -8.60 -4.65
C GLY A 452 -35.77 -10.10 -4.84
N VAL A 453 -34.75 -10.95 -4.69
CA VAL A 453 -34.88 -12.41 -4.70
C VAL A 453 -35.82 -12.90 -3.57
N VAL A 454 -35.64 -12.41 -2.34
CA VAL A 454 -36.52 -12.76 -1.20
C VAL A 454 -37.96 -12.37 -1.50
N ASN A 455 -38.21 -11.13 -1.99
CA ASN A 455 -39.54 -10.68 -2.40
C ASN A 455 -40.15 -11.56 -3.51
N GLN A 456 -39.33 -12.01 -4.47
CA GLN A 456 -39.79 -12.90 -5.53
C GLN A 456 -40.22 -14.27 -4.98
N PHE A 457 -39.47 -14.86 -4.04
CA PHE A 457 -39.84 -16.10 -3.37
C PHE A 457 -41.12 -15.96 -2.53
N MET A 458 -41.38 -14.77 -2.00
CA MET A 458 -42.65 -14.45 -1.30
C MET A 458 -43.84 -14.17 -2.25
N GLY A 459 -43.62 -14.16 -3.58
CA GLY A 459 -44.63 -13.81 -4.57
C GLY A 459 -44.86 -12.29 -4.75
N HIS A 460 -44.08 -11.44 -4.09
CA HIS A 460 -44.22 -9.98 -4.16
C HIS A 460 -43.44 -9.43 -5.38
N LEU A 461 -43.87 -9.82 -6.60
CA LEU A 461 -43.15 -9.52 -7.83
C LEU A 461 -42.94 -8.01 -8.11
N SER A 462 -43.93 -7.18 -7.75
CA SER A 462 -43.82 -5.71 -7.91
C SER A 462 -42.74 -5.10 -7.00
N CYS A 463 -42.58 -5.60 -5.78
CA CYS A 463 -41.52 -5.19 -4.86
C CYS A 463 -40.17 -5.68 -5.35
N ALA A 464 -40.07 -6.93 -5.80
CA ALA A 464 -38.86 -7.49 -6.37
C ALA A 464 -38.39 -6.69 -7.59
N MET A 465 -39.30 -6.34 -8.52
CA MET A 465 -38.96 -5.52 -9.69
C MET A 465 -38.45 -4.13 -9.29
N ARG A 466 -39.03 -3.50 -8.29
CA ARG A 466 -38.56 -2.20 -7.77
C ARG A 466 -37.16 -2.32 -7.20
N ASP A 467 -36.88 -3.38 -6.44
CA ASP A 467 -35.55 -3.64 -5.88
C ASP A 467 -34.50 -3.87 -6.98
N TYR A 468 -34.82 -4.62 -8.04
CA TYR A 468 -33.91 -4.82 -9.16
C TYR A 468 -33.67 -3.54 -9.96
N GLN A 469 -34.69 -2.73 -10.21
CA GLN A 469 -34.54 -1.43 -10.87
C GLN A 469 -33.68 -0.46 -10.04
N GLN A 470 -33.89 -0.46 -8.71
CA GLN A 470 -33.05 0.32 -7.81
C GLN A 470 -31.60 -0.19 -7.78
N ALA A 471 -31.37 -1.51 -7.83
CA ALA A 471 -30.04 -2.09 -7.95
C ALA A 471 -29.33 -1.61 -9.22
N ILE A 472 -30.03 -1.63 -10.36
CA ILE A 472 -29.51 -1.14 -11.65
C ILE A 472 -29.20 0.38 -11.60
N SER A 473 -30.00 1.17 -10.86
CA SER A 473 -29.75 2.61 -10.71
C SER A 473 -28.52 2.91 -9.84
N VAL A 474 -28.20 2.04 -8.86
CA VAL A 474 -27.03 2.15 -7.98
C VAL A 474 -25.76 1.69 -8.70
N ASP A 475 -25.86 0.60 -9.45
CA ASP A 475 -24.77 0.04 -10.24
C ASP A 475 -25.30 -0.46 -11.59
N SER A 476 -25.06 0.31 -12.65
CA SER A 476 -25.50 0.01 -14.01
C SER A 476 -24.79 -1.20 -14.63
N ASP A 477 -23.67 -1.64 -14.05
CA ASP A 477 -22.88 -2.75 -14.56
C ASP A 477 -23.10 -4.06 -13.79
N TYR A 478 -24.09 -4.08 -12.87
CA TYR A 478 -24.41 -5.27 -12.09
C TYR A 478 -25.32 -6.23 -12.86
N ALA A 479 -24.73 -7.18 -13.58
CA ALA A 479 -25.40 -8.11 -14.50
C ALA A 479 -26.54 -8.92 -13.86
N LEU A 480 -26.39 -9.35 -12.58
CA LEU A 480 -27.37 -10.20 -11.91
C LEU A 480 -28.73 -9.51 -11.69
N ALA A 481 -28.75 -8.19 -11.50
CA ALA A 481 -30.00 -7.44 -11.38
C ALA A 481 -30.78 -7.45 -12.69
N TYR A 482 -30.12 -7.29 -13.82
CA TYR A 482 -30.76 -7.41 -15.15
C TYR A 482 -31.28 -8.81 -15.39
N PHE A 483 -30.51 -9.85 -15.07
CA PHE A 483 -30.92 -11.23 -15.22
C PHE A 483 -32.19 -11.54 -14.43
N ASN A 484 -32.24 -11.15 -13.14
CA ASN A 484 -33.40 -11.41 -12.29
C ASN A 484 -34.63 -10.59 -12.70
N ALA A 485 -34.46 -9.33 -13.13
CA ALA A 485 -35.55 -8.55 -13.70
C ALA A 485 -36.07 -9.19 -15.01
N GLY A 486 -35.16 -9.70 -15.85
CA GLY A 486 -35.52 -10.47 -17.05
C GLY A 486 -36.38 -11.69 -16.73
N ASN A 487 -36.06 -12.42 -15.65
CA ASN A 487 -36.86 -13.57 -15.19
C ASN A 487 -38.30 -13.16 -14.82
N ILE A 488 -38.51 -12.01 -14.15
CA ILE A 488 -39.87 -11.50 -13.84
C ILE A 488 -40.61 -11.17 -15.13
N TYR A 489 -39.99 -10.48 -16.09
CA TYR A 489 -40.59 -10.19 -17.38
C TYR A 489 -40.96 -11.46 -18.15
N PHE A 490 -40.10 -12.48 -18.12
CA PHE A 490 -40.36 -13.78 -18.71
C PHE A 490 -41.56 -14.48 -18.11
N HIS A 491 -41.67 -14.54 -16.77
CA HIS A 491 -42.81 -15.11 -16.07
C HIS A 491 -44.12 -14.36 -16.36
N ASN A 492 -44.04 -13.04 -16.54
CA ASN A 492 -45.19 -12.21 -16.93
C ASN A 492 -45.51 -12.31 -18.44
N ARG A 493 -44.87 -13.21 -19.17
CA ARG A 493 -44.99 -13.38 -20.64
C ARG A 493 -44.64 -12.15 -21.46
N GLN A 494 -43.89 -11.23 -20.90
CA GLN A 494 -43.38 -10.03 -21.60
C GLN A 494 -42.07 -10.34 -22.25
N PHE A 495 -42.08 -11.26 -23.26
CA PHE A 495 -40.86 -11.85 -23.85
C PHE A 495 -39.93 -10.83 -24.49
N SER A 496 -40.47 -9.79 -25.13
CA SER A 496 -39.63 -8.73 -25.74
C SER A 496 -38.80 -7.98 -24.69
N GLN A 497 -39.40 -7.69 -23.55
CA GLN A 497 -38.68 -7.03 -22.45
C GLN A 497 -37.68 -7.99 -21.79
N ALA A 498 -38.07 -9.26 -21.57
CA ALA A 498 -37.18 -10.30 -21.07
C ALA A 498 -35.93 -10.43 -21.95
N TYR A 499 -36.09 -10.46 -23.27
CA TYR A 499 -34.97 -10.50 -24.23
C TYR A 499 -34.01 -9.32 -24.05
N CYS A 500 -34.55 -8.10 -23.95
CA CYS A 500 -33.71 -6.89 -23.75
C CYS A 500 -32.90 -6.98 -22.45
N TYR A 501 -33.53 -7.40 -21.35
CA TYR A 501 -32.88 -7.50 -20.05
C TYR A 501 -31.84 -8.64 -20.01
N TYR A 502 -32.12 -9.81 -20.59
CA TYR A 502 -31.12 -10.88 -20.73
C TYR A 502 -29.97 -10.49 -21.63
N SER A 503 -30.24 -9.77 -22.73
CA SER A 503 -29.19 -9.26 -23.63
C SER A 503 -28.28 -8.27 -22.91
N LYS A 504 -28.84 -7.40 -22.06
CA LYS A 504 -28.04 -6.50 -21.24
C LYS A 504 -27.21 -7.25 -20.20
N ALA A 505 -27.78 -8.25 -19.53
CA ALA A 505 -27.07 -9.10 -18.59
C ALA A 505 -25.89 -9.81 -19.27
N LEU A 506 -26.08 -10.33 -20.50
CA LEU A 506 -25.04 -11.01 -21.27
C LEU A 506 -23.98 -10.07 -21.88
N GLN A 507 -24.33 -8.79 -22.09
CA GLN A 507 -23.35 -7.78 -22.48
C GLN A 507 -22.35 -7.53 -21.32
N LEU A 508 -22.85 -7.55 -20.08
CA LEU A 508 -22.06 -7.33 -18.87
C LEU A 508 -21.34 -8.61 -18.41
N ASP A 509 -22.01 -9.76 -18.47
CA ASP A 509 -21.45 -11.09 -18.16
C ASP A 509 -21.71 -12.08 -19.29
N PRO A 510 -20.82 -12.18 -20.29
CA PRO A 510 -20.96 -13.07 -21.44
C PRO A 510 -20.95 -14.57 -21.12
N ARG A 511 -20.53 -14.95 -19.90
CA ARG A 511 -20.41 -16.34 -19.46
C ARG A 511 -21.56 -16.81 -18.60
N ASN A 512 -22.57 -15.99 -18.38
CA ASN A 512 -23.74 -16.35 -17.58
C ASN A 512 -24.59 -17.40 -18.31
N GLU A 513 -24.42 -18.65 -17.94
CA GLU A 513 -25.06 -19.83 -18.54
C GLU A 513 -26.59 -19.75 -18.49
N SER A 514 -27.13 -19.36 -17.33
CA SER A 514 -28.57 -19.23 -17.14
C SER A 514 -29.16 -18.11 -18.01
N ALA A 515 -28.45 -17.00 -18.17
CA ALA A 515 -28.93 -15.90 -18.99
C ALA A 515 -28.93 -16.26 -20.48
N VAL A 516 -27.88 -16.98 -20.98
CA VAL A 516 -27.85 -17.48 -22.38
C VAL A 516 -29.00 -18.45 -22.62
N THR A 517 -29.20 -19.43 -21.73
CA THR A 517 -30.27 -20.41 -21.85
C THR A 517 -31.65 -19.75 -21.81
N ASN A 518 -31.90 -18.82 -20.87
CA ASN A 518 -33.17 -18.14 -20.79
C ASN A 518 -33.42 -17.22 -21.99
N ARG A 519 -32.39 -16.58 -22.52
CA ARG A 519 -32.51 -15.80 -23.76
C ARG A 519 -32.81 -16.68 -24.95
N ALA A 520 -32.16 -17.85 -25.08
CA ALA A 520 -32.48 -18.84 -26.12
C ALA A 520 -33.96 -19.28 -26.08
N ILE A 521 -34.48 -19.60 -24.89
CA ILE A 521 -35.89 -19.97 -24.70
C ILE A 521 -36.80 -18.77 -25.06
N THR A 522 -36.40 -17.56 -24.67
CA THR A 522 -37.16 -16.34 -24.98
C THR A 522 -37.21 -16.09 -26.49
N ASN A 523 -36.08 -16.24 -27.20
CA ASN A 523 -35.99 -16.14 -28.65
C ASN A 523 -36.85 -17.19 -29.36
N MET A 524 -36.86 -18.43 -28.83
CA MET A 524 -37.73 -19.49 -29.33
C MET A 524 -39.22 -19.08 -29.23
N LEU A 525 -39.65 -18.50 -28.11
CA LEU A 525 -41.03 -18.03 -27.89
C LEU A 525 -41.38 -16.80 -28.75
N LEU A 526 -40.40 -15.94 -29.04
CA LEU A 526 -40.54 -14.80 -29.96
C LEU A 526 -40.48 -15.21 -31.45
N LYS A 527 -40.22 -16.50 -31.77
CA LYS A 527 -40.02 -17.06 -33.11
C LYS A 527 -38.76 -16.53 -33.82
N ASN A 528 -37.78 -16.04 -33.10
CA ASN A 528 -36.45 -15.65 -33.57
C ASN A 528 -35.56 -16.90 -33.69
N ILE A 529 -35.77 -17.68 -34.73
CA ILE A 529 -35.22 -19.06 -34.86
C ILE A 529 -33.68 -19.06 -34.95
N THR A 530 -33.11 -18.13 -35.71
CA THR A 530 -31.66 -18.03 -35.91
C THR A 530 -30.93 -17.68 -34.61
N GLU A 531 -31.41 -16.66 -33.92
CA GLU A 531 -30.84 -16.22 -32.67
C GLU A 531 -31.02 -17.25 -31.54
N ALA A 532 -32.17 -17.93 -31.50
CA ALA A 532 -32.41 -19.03 -30.56
C ALA A 532 -31.41 -20.18 -30.76
N LYS A 533 -31.12 -20.53 -32.01
CA LYS A 533 -30.16 -21.58 -32.33
C LYS A 533 -28.74 -21.23 -31.89
N GLU A 534 -28.29 -20.00 -32.21
CA GLU A 534 -26.98 -19.50 -31.80
C GLU A 534 -26.83 -19.48 -30.27
N ASP A 535 -27.85 -19.02 -29.57
CA ASP A 535 -27.85 -18.99 -28.10
C ASP A 535 -27.83 -20.41 -27.51
N PHE A 536 -28.58 -21.38 -28.05
CA PHE A 536 -28.50 -22.75 -27.59
C PHE A 536 -27.14 -23.41 -27.87
N GLU A 537 -26.53 -23.15 -29.02
CA GLU A 537 -25.17 -23.63 -29.31
C GLU A 537 -24.16 -23.06 -28.33
N LYS A 538 -24.26 -21.75 -28.03
CA LYS A 538 -23.44 -21.10 -27.03
C LYS A 538 -23.67 -21.67 -25.62
N ALA A 539 -24.95 -21.94 -25.24
CA ALA A 539 -25.28 -22.54 -23.96
C ALA A 539 -24.65 -23.94 -23.80
N VAL A 540 -24.68 -24.77 -24.84
CA VAL A 540 -24.04 -26.09 -24.82
C VAL A 540 -22.51 -25.99 -24.70
N CYS A 541 -21.89 -25.02 -25.39
CA CYS A 541 -20.44 -24.78 -25.24
C CYS A 541 -20.05 -24.36 -23.84
N LEU A 542 -20.87 -23.54 -23.17
CA LEU A 542 -20.62 -23.09 -21.80
C LEU A 542 -20.88 -24.20 -20.77
N CYS A 543 -21.92 -25.02 -20.99
CA CYS A 543 -22.36 -26.07 -20.07
C CYS A 543 -22.51 -27.41 -20.74
N PRO A 544 -21.42 -28.07 -21.15
CA PRO A 544 -21.48 -29.36 -21.89
C PRO A 544 -22.00 -30.52 -21.04
N PHE A 545 -22.13 -30.37 -19.73
CA PHE A 545 -22.62 -31.40 -18.81
C PHE A 545 -23.98 -31.04 -18.15
N SER A 546 -24.71 -30.07 -18.71
CA SER A 546 -26.05 -29.70 -18.21
C SER A 546 -27.16 -30.39 -18.98
N ALA A 547 -27.80 -31.39 -18.37
CA ALA A 547 -28.96 -32.08 -18.95
C ALA A 547 -30.09 -31.11 -19.34
N ALA A 548 -30.31 -30.05 -18.54
CA ALA A 548 -31.35 -29.05 -18.79
C ALA A 548 -31.12 -28.25 -20.09
N VAL A 549 -29.89 -27.93 -20.43
CA VAL A 549 -29.55 -27.19 -21.67
C VAL A 549 -29.89 -28.07 -22.89
N TYR A 550 -29.46 -29.33 -22.88
CA TYR A 550 -29.79 -30.28 -23.96
C TYR A 550 -31.29 -30.54 -24.07
N PHE A 551 -31.99 -30.68 -22.94
CA PHE A 551 -33.46 -30.82 -22.92
C PHE A 551 -34.15 -29.62 -23.58
N ASN A 552 -33.76 -28.39 -23.21
CA ASN A 552 -34.34 -27.17 -23.78
C ASN A 552 -34.03 -27.06 -25.30
N ARG A 553 -32.82 -27.43 -25.74
CA ARG A 553 -32.45 -27.44 -27.15
C ARG A 553 -33.19 -28.55 -27.93
N ALA A 554 -33.38 -29.73 -27.33
CA ALA A 554 -34.21 -30.79 -27.88
C ALA A 554 -35.67 -30.33 -28.10
N ASN A 555 -36.22 -29.59 -27.13
CA ASN A 555 -37.56 -29.01 -27.28
C ASN A 555 -37.61 -27.97 -28.42
N PHE A 556 -36.58 -27.16 -28.57
CA PHE A 556 -36.46 -26.21 -29.68
C PHE A 556 -36.45 -26.96 -31.01
N TYR A 557 -35.64 -28.03 -31.19
CA TYR A 557 -35.63 -28.83 -32.40
C TYR A 557 -36.95 -29.57 -32.64
N ASN A 558 -37.64 -30.03 -31.57
CA ASN A 558 -38.96 -30.66 -31.70
C ASN A 558 -40.01 -29.66 -32.22
N ILE A 559 -39.99 -28.38 -31.80
CA ILE A 559 -40.87 -27.32 -32.32
C ILE A 559 -40.60 -27.05 -33.80
N LEU A 560 -39.33 -27.13 -34.21
CA LEU A 560 -38.92 -27.02 -35.63
C LEU A 560 -39.17 -28.26 -36.46
N LYS A 561 -39.77 -29.32 -35.85
CA LYS A 561 -39.99 -30.64 -36.49
C LYS A 561 -38.70 -31.35 -36.94
N GLN A 562 -37.55 -30.96 -36.37
CA GLN A 562 -36.26 -31.60 -36.60
C GLN A 562 -36.05 -32.73 -35.58
N TYR A 563 -36.86 -33.80 -35.74
CA TYR A 563 -36.98 -34.82 -34.68
C TYR A 563 -35.69 -35.62 -34.46
N GLU A 564 -34.87 -35.84 -35.50
CA GLU A 564 -33.58 -36.52 -35.37
C GLU A 564 -32.60 -35.77 -34.45
N LEU A 565 -32.49 -34.45 -34.61
CA LEU A 565 -31.65 -33.60 -33.74
C LEU A 565 -32.21 -33.55 -32.32
N ALA A 566 -33.53 -33.51 -32.19
CA ALA A 566 -34.18 -33.53 -30.90
C ALA A 566 -33.94 -34.87 -30.17
N GLU A 567 -34.00 -36.01 -30.87
CA GLU A 567 -33.71 -37.34 -30.30
C GLU A 567 -32.26 -37.46 -29.83
N LYS A 568 -31.31 -36.95 -30.61
CA LYS A 568 -29.89 -36.92 -30.26
C LYS A 568 -29.66 -36.10 -28.96
N ASP A 569 -30.20 -34.91 -28.88
CA ASP A 569 -30.02 -34.02 -27.71
C ASP A 569 -30.67 -34.59 -26.47
N ILE A 570 -31.91 -35.11 -26.55
CA ILE A 570 -32.58 -35.69 -25.37
C ILE A 570 -31.88 -36.97 -24.91
N SER A 571 -31.30 -37.77 -25.83
CA SER A 571 -30.48 -38.91 -25.46
C SER A 571 -29.21 -38.50 -24.74
N THR A 572 -28.59 -37.39 -25.17
CA THR A 572 -27.45 -36.79 -24.46
C THR A 572 -27.87 -36.31 -23.07
N ALA A 573 -29.02 -35.63 -22.93
CA ALA A 573 -29.55 -35.21 -21.63
C ALA A 573 -29.75 -36.38 -20.68
N LEU A 574 -30.33 -37.49 -21.16
CA LEU A 574 -30.54 -38.71 -20.38
C LEU A 574 -29.23 -39.43 -20.01
N SER A 575 -28.18 -39.32 -20.81
CA SER A 575 -26.85 -39.85 -20.46
C SER A 575 -26.23 -39.10 -19.28
N ILE A 576 -26.55 -37.81 -19.16
CA ILE A 576 -26.09 -36.95 -18.04
C ILE A 576 -26.96 -37.17 -16.81
N GLN A 577 -28.29 -37.23 -16.98
CA GLN A 577 -29.28 -37.41 -15.92
C GLN A 577 -30.20 -38.60 -16.19
N PRO A 578 -29.81 -39.83 -15.82
CA PRO A 578 -30.51 -41.06 -16.19
C PRO A 578 -31.85 -41.31 -15.47
N ASN A 579 -32.15 -40.54 -14.41
CA ASN A 579 -33.31 -40.80 -13.54
C ASN A 579 -34.42 -39.73 -13.67
N ASP A 580 -34.60 -39.17 -14.87
CA ASP A 580 -35.65 -38.15 -15.10
C ASP A 580 -36.79 -38.73 -15.97
N ALA A 581 -37.92 -38.93 -15.32
CA ALA A 581 -39.12 -39.49 -15.98
C ALA A 581 -39.69 -38.61 -17.11
N LEU A 582 -39.59 -37.25 -16.95
CA LEU A 582 -40.05 -36.33 -17.98
C LEU A 582 -39.20 -36.39 -19.25
N MET A 583 -37.88 -36.54 -19.10
CA MET A 583 -36.95 -36.67 -20.25
C MET A 583 -37.18 -37.98 -21.02
N TYR A 584 -37.43 -39.10 -20.32
CA TYR A 584 -37.82 -40.36 -20.97
C TYR A 584 -39.14 -40.24 -21.74
N LYS A 585 -40.18 -39.65 -21.11
CA LYS A 585 -41.45 -39.38 -21.76
C LYS A 585 -41.28 -38.52 -23.02
N PHE A 586 -40.50 -37.44 -22.91
CA PHE A 586 -40.25 -36.55 -24.04
C PHE A 586 -39.49 -37.26 -25.17
N ARG A 587 -38.51 -38.15 -24.88
CA ARG A 587 -37.82 -38.94 -25.87
C ARG A 587 -38.77 -39.94 -26.53
N ALA A 588 -39.65 -40.58 -25.76
CA ALA A 588 -40.68 -41.49 -26.31
C ALA A 588 -41.61 -40.77 -27.30
N ASP A 589 -42.05 -39.54 -26.97
CA ASP A 589 -42.90 -38.74 -27.87
C ASP A 589 -42.16 -38.43 -29.21
N ILE A 590 -40.86 -38.11 -29.14
CA ILE A 590 -40.02 -37.83 -30.33
C ILE A 590 -39.81 -39.08 -31.13
N ARG A 591 -39.50 -40.24 -30.49
CA ARG A 591 -39.32 -41.55 -31.15
C ARG A 591 -40.60 -42.03 -31.82
N GLY A 592 -41.75 -41.78 -31.20
CA GLY A 592 -43.04 -42.02 -31.81
C GLY A 592 -43.26 -41.24 -33.11
N LYS A 593 -42.84 -39.95 -33.15
CA LYS A 593 -42.89 -39.12 -34.36
C LYS A 593 -41.90 -39.56 -35.46
N LEU A 594 -40.81 -40.18 -35.07
CA LEU A 594 -39.82 -40.77 -36.00
C LEU A 594 -40.19 -42.16 -36.48
N GLY A 595 -41.25 -42.79 -35.95
CA GLY A 595 -41.67 -44.14 -36.29
C GLY A 595 -40.95 -45.23 -35.48
N PHE A 596 -40.12 -44.93 -34.50
CA PHE A 596 -39.42 -45.89 -33.63
C PHE A 596 -40.31 -46.34 -32.48
N ILE A 597 -41.42 -47.08 -32.83
CA ILE A 597 -42.48 -47.39 -31.87
C ILE A 597 -42.01 -48.30 -30.74
N LYS A 598 -41.15 -49.27 -30.98
CA LYS A 598 -40.65 -50.18 -29.94
C LYS A 598 -39.84 -49.43 -28.88
N GLU A 599 -38.89 -48.64 -29.33
CA GLU A 599 -38.00 -47.81 -28.50
C GLU A 599 -38.82 -46.75 -27.71
N ALA A 600 -39.91 -46.22 -28.31
CA ALA A 600 -40.81 -45.29 -27.63
C ALA A 600 -41.57 -45.99 -26.51
N ILE A 601 -42.07 -47.23 -26.72
CA ILE A 601 -42.74 -48.00 -25.67
C ILE A 601 -41.81 -48.31 -24.51
N ASP A 602 -40.54 -48.64 -24.80
CA ASP A 602 -39.55 -48.93 -23.74
C ASP A 602 -39.20 -47.68 -22.95
N ASP A 603 -39.10 -46.50 -23.56
CA ASP A 603 -38.93 -45.24 -22.87
C ASP A 603 -40.13 -44.88 -21.99
N TYR A 604 -41.37 -45.09 -22.44
CA TYR A 604 -42.54 -44.88 -21.61
C TYR A 604 -42.57 -45.82 -20.40
N LYS A 605 -42.18 -47.08 -20.54
CA LYS A 605 -42.08 -48.03 -19.42
C LYS A 605 -41.05 -47.54 -18.38
N GLN A 606 -39.90 -47.06 -18.87
CA GLN A 606 -38.88 -46.49 -17.96
C GLN A 606 -39.39 -45.25 -17.25
N ALA A 607 -40.09 -44.35 -17.93
CA ALA A 607 -40.69 -43.19 -17.34
C ALA A 607 -41.67 -43.56 -16.19
N ILE A 608 -42.54 -44.57 -16.42
CA ILE A 608 -43.48 -45.08 -15.43
C ILE A 608 -42.74 -45.69 -14.24
N ASN A 609 -41.76 -46.55 -14.48
CA ASN A 609 -40.98 -47.19 -13.41
C ASN A 609 -40.25 -46.18 -12.53
N ILE A 610 -39.71 -45.10 -13.10
CA ILE A 610 -39.07 -44.03 -12.33
C ILE A 610 -40.13 -43.27 -11.51
N GLN A 611 -41.27 -42.97 -12.10
CA GLN A 611 -42.36 -42.25 -11.40
C GLN A 611 -42.92 -43.06 -10.22
N GLU A 612 -43.09 -44.37 -10.37
CA GLU A 612 -43.54 -45.27 -9.31
C GLU A 612 -42.52 -45.35 -8.16
N ARG A 613 -41.22 -45.41 -8.47
CA ARG A 613 -40.17 -45.36 -7.45
C ARG A 613 -40.17 -44.05 -6.66
N ILE A 614 -40.41 -42.93 -7.33
CA ILE A 614 -40.48 -41.61 -6.65
C ILE A 614 -41.72 -41.54 -5.72
N ASN A 615 -42.87 -42.11 -6.17
CA ASN A 615 -44.09 -42.10 -5.39
C ASN A 615 -44.06 -43.09 -4.21
N SER A 616 -43.15 -44.08 -4.22
CA SER A 616 -42.99 -45.07 -3.14
C SER A 616 -41.94 -44.67 -2.09
N MET A 617 -41.19 -43.60 -2.30
CA MET A 617 -40.26 -42.97 -1.35
C MET A 617 -40.97 -41.82 -0.59
#